data_e15a29d636edd48da564eb0bc9e5f8c6
#
_entry.id   e15a29d636edd48da564eb0bc9e5f8c6
#
_cell.length_a   1.000
_cell.length_b   1.000
_cell.length_c   1.000
_cell.angle_alpha   90.00
_cell.angle_beta   90.00
_cell.angle_gamma   90.00
#
_symmetry.space_group_name_H-M   'P 1'
#
loop_
_entity.id
_entity.type
_entity.pdbx_description
1 polymer ?
#
loop_
_entity_poly.entity_id
_entity_poly.type
_entity_poly.pdbx_seq_one_letter_code
_entity_poly.pdbx_strand_id
1 'polypeptide(L)'
;MNKNYEALNLQQPESERDPFTEDRYRQFFSYLPKNTCSVLDIGCNTGRGGVILKSLNPGIKLYGLDAVKDRLDRLPKDAYEDGVHGYSTKIPNEDGTYDAVVAGEFIEHIYQADVDQTLGEIFRVLKLGGRLLLTTPNPGDIKRKLRGHSILGGAHVSQHFPDTLKLKLRMAGFSRIRVYGSGKVSRYLGSRFPLFLYGSYLAIGDKF
;
A
#
# COMPACT_ATOMS: atom_id res chain seq x y z
N MET A 1 -5.51 -24.25 6.46
CA MET A 1 -4.28 -24.12 5.68
C MET A 1 -3.37 -23.12 6.39
N ASN A 2 -2.14 -23.50 6.69
CA ASN A 2 -1.16 -22.55 7.24
C ASN A 2 -0.80 -21.57 6.11
N LYS A 3 -1.23 -20.31 6.23
CA LYS A 3 -0.95 -19.25 5.25
C LYS A 3 0.49 -18.79 5.47
N ASN A 4 1.38 -19.14 4.57
CA ASN A 4 2.78 -18.73 4.66
C ASN A 4 2.99 -17.46 3.81
N TYR A 5 2.74 -16.30 4.40
CA TYR A 5 2.94 -14.99 3.76
C TYR A 5 4.41 -14.70 3.44
N GLU A 6 5.35 -15.19 4.24
CA GLU A 6 6.77 -15.03 3.98
C GLU A 6 7.17 -15.73 2.68
N ALA A 7 6.87 -17.03 2.54
CA ALA A 7 7.15 -17.77 1.32
C ALA A 7 6.45 -17.21 0.07
N LEU A 8 5.23 -16.66 0.25
CA LEU A 8 4.50 -15.99 -0.82
C LEU A 8 5.23 -14.71 -1.25
N ASN A 9 5.66 -13.89 -0.30
CA ASN A 9 6.31 -12.61 -0.57
C ASN A 9 7.74 -12.76 -1.07
N LEU A 10 8.46 -13.83 -0.73
CA LEU A 10 9.77 -14.15 -1.30
C LEU A 10 9.73 -14.33 -2.84
N GLN A 11 8.57 -14.65 -3.41
CA GLN A 11 8.39 -14.74 -4.86
C GLN A 11 8.30 -13.36 -5.54
N GLN A 12 8.11 -12.28 -4.75
CA GLN A 12 8.05 -10.92 -5.27
C GLN A 12 9.43 -10.37 -5.57
N PRO A 13 9.61 -9.61 -6.66
CA PRO A 13 10.85 -8.89 -6.91
C PRO A 13 11.10 -7.85 -5.81
N GLU A 14 12.36 -7.55 -5.60
CA GLU A 14 12.77 -6.43 -4.75
C GLU A 14 12.29 -5.09 -5.34
N SER A 15 12.03 -4.11 -4.49
CA SER A 15 11.47 -2.81 -4.88
C SER A 15 12.33 -2.04 -5.87
N GLU A 16 13.64 -2.30 -5.91
CA GLU A 16 14.59 -1.74 -6.88
C GLU A 16 14.28 -2.11 -8.32
N ARG A 17 13.63 -3.25 -8.55
CA ARG A 17 13.26 -3.74 -9.88
C ARG A 17 11.90 -3.23 -10.35
N ASP A 18 11.10 -2.62 -9.48
CA ASP A 18 9.81 -2.05 -9.86
C ASP A 18 9.99 -0.62 -10.43
N PRO A 19 9.74 -0.41 -11.73
CA PRO A 19 9.94 0.90 -12.38
C PRO A 19 8.92 1.94 -11.94
N PHE A 20 7.87 1.56 -11.21
CA PHE A 20 6.77 2.44 -10.80
C PHE A 20 6.80 2.81 -9.32
N THR A 21 7.74 2.30 -8.54
CA THR A 21 7.88 2.62 -7.11
C THR A 21 8.00 4.13 -6.90
N GLU A 22 8.81 4.82 -7.68
CA GLU A 22 8.99 6.27 -7.53
C GLU A 22 7.70 7.05 -7.78
N ASP A 23 6.99 6.77 -8.89
CA ASP A 23 5.73 7.46 -9.19
C ASP A 23 4.68 7.22 -8.12
N ARG A 24 4.60 6.00 -7.62
CA ARG A 24 3.65 5.59 -6.58
C ARG A 24 3.89 6.36 -5.29
N TYR A 25 5.13 6.42 -4.81
CA TYR A 25 5.45 7.09 -3.55
C TYR A 25 5.39 8.62 -3.67
N ARG A 26 5.73 9.20 -4.84
CA ARG A 26 5.45 10.60 -5.14
C ARG A 26 3.94 10.89 -5.15
N GLN A 27 3.13 9.97 -5.69
CA GLN A 27 1.67 10.07 -5.63
C GLN A 27 1.17 9.97 -4.18
N PHE A 28 1.67 9.04 -3.37
CA PHE A 28 1.35 8.98 -1.94
C PHE A 28 1.66 10.31 -1.25
N PHE A 29 2.87 10.82 -1.45
CA PHE A 29 3.30 12.08 -0.86
C PHE A 29 2.33 13.25 -1.19
N SER A 30 1.84 13.33 -2.41
CA SER A 30 0.91 14.39 -2.84
C SER A 30 -0.46 14.34 -2.13
N TYR A 31 -0.79 13.21 -1.50
CA TYR A 31 -2.04 13.01 -0.78
C TYR A 31 -1.85 12.84 0.74
N LEU A 32 -0.63 12.86 1.26
CA LEU A 32 -0.40 12.87 2.71
C LEU A 32 -1.02 14.11 3.35
N PRO A 33 -1.58 14.00 4.57
CA PRO A 33 -1.95 15.17 5.36
C PRO A 33 -0.73 16.11 5.54
N LYS A 34 -0.96 17.44 5.50
CA LYS A 34 0.14 18.42 5.57
C LYS A 34 1.02 18.30 6.82
N ASN A 35 0.43 17.86 7.94
CA ASN A 35 1.11 17.74 9.24
C ASN A 35 1.52 16.29 9.53
N THR A 36 1.72 15.46 8.52
CA THR A 36 2.17 14.07 8.69
C THR A 36 3.58 14.06 9.26
N CYS A 37 3.74 13.47 10.44
CA CYS A 37 5.02 13.28 11.12
C CYS A 37 5.43 11.81 11.18
N SER A 38 4.47 10.88 11.31
CA SER A 38 4.73 9.43 11.44
C SER A 38 3.99 8.64 10.36
N VAL A 39 4.71 7.79 9.64
CA VAL A 39 4.16 6.97 8.55
C VAL A 39 4.57 5.51 8.74
N LEU A 40 3.60 4.60 8.64
CA LEU A 40 3.88 3.17 8.51
C LEU A 40 3.82 2.78 7.02
N ASP A 41 4.89 2.17 6.53
CA ASP A 41 5.01 1.62 5.18
C ASP A 41 4.79 0.09 5.25
N ILE A 42 3.60 -0.38 4.84
CA ILE A 42 3.24 -1.80 4.89
C ILE A 42 3.64 -2.48 3.58
N GLY A 43 4.36 -3.60 3.70
CA GLY A 43 5.01 -4.25 2.58
C GLY A 43 6.17 -3.40 2.05
N CYS A 44 6.94 -2.82 2.98
CA CYS A 44 8.02 -1.86 2.66
C CYS A 44 9.14 -2.45 1.81
N ASN A 45 9.21 -3.80 1.69
CA ASN A 45 10.23 -4.50 0.92
C ASN A 45 11.64 -4.08 1.39
N THR A 46 12.54 -3.73 0.49
CA THR A 46 13.90 -3.23 0.77
C THR A 46 13.96 -1.71 1.03
N GLY A 47 12.82 -1.03 1.16
CA GLY A 47 12.73 0.35 1.64
C GLY A 47 12.87 1.45 0.59
N ARG A 48 12.97 1.14 -0.71
CA ARG A 48 13.08 2.15 -1.78
C ARG A 48 11.97 3.20 -1.74
N GLY A 49 10.75 2.79 -1.43
CA GLY A 49 9.61 3.70 -1.32
C GLY A 49 9.78 4.73 -0.21
N GLY A 50 10.23 4.29 0.96
CA GLY A 50 10.48 5.17 2.09
C GLY A 50 11.62 6.17 1.83
N VAL A 51 12.68 5.76 1.13
CA VAL A 51 13.74 6.68 0.69
C VAL A 51 13.15 7.83 -0.13
N ILE A 52 12.21 7.55 -1.02
CA ILE A 52 11.52 8.57 -1.82
C ILE A 52 10.69 9.51 -0.92
N LEU A 53 9.89 8.98 0.02
CA LEU A 53 9.14 9.82 0.96
C LEU A 53 10.06 10.68 1.81
N LYS A 54 11.14 10.12 2.34
CA LYS A 54 12.12 10.83 3.16
C LYS A 54 12.82 11.94 2.38
N SER A 55 13.13 11.72 1.09
CA SER A 55 13.72 12.75 0.21
C SER A 55 12.77 13.91 -0.06
N LEU A 56 11.46 13.66 -0.11
CA LEU A 56 10.42 14.68 -0.33
C LEU A 56 10.08 15.46 0.95
N ASN A 57 10.18 14.81 2.10
CA ASN A 57 10.04 15.45 3.42
C ASN A 57 10.95 14.77 4.46
N PRO A 58 12.14 15.31 4.70
CA PRO A 58 13.10 14.78 5.69
C PRO A 58 12.56 14.70 7.13
N GLY A 59 11.52 15.47 7.46
CA GLY A 59 10.91 15.48 8.80
C GLY A 59 9.97 14.28 9.07
N ILE A 60 9.62 13.47 8.07
CA ILE A 60 8.78 12.30 8.28
C ILE A 60 9.58 11.20 8.98
N LYS A 61 9.01 10.64 10.05
CA LYS A 61 9.46 9.39 10.69
C LYS A 61 8.80 8.22 10.00
N LEU A 62 9.59 7.35 9.39
CA LEU A 62 9.12 6.18 8.65
C LEU A 62 9.38 4.90 9.44
N TYR A 63 8.39 4.03 9.45
CA TYR A 63 8.45 2.71 10.04
C TYR A 63 8.05 1.69 8.99
N GLY A 64 8.82 0.61 8.86
CA GLY A 64 8.54 -0.44 7.88
C GLY A 64 7.85 -1.64 8.53
N LEU A 65 6.90 -2.26 7.84
CA LEU A 65 6.35 -3.58 8.17
C LEU A 65 6.49 -4.48 6.95
N ASP A 66 7.15 -5.62 7.09
CA ASP A 66 7.23 -6.64 6.04
C ASP A 66 7.18 -8.06 6.62
N ALA A 67 6.68 -9.01 5.84
CA ALA A 67 6.62 -10.42 6.19
C ALA A 67 7.96 -11.14 5.95
N VAL A 68 8.92 -10.53 5.26
CA VAL A 68 10.22 -11.08 4.91
C VAL A 68 11.31 -10.39 5.72
N LYS A 69 11.85 -11.11 6.71
CA LYS A 69 12.84 -10.55 7.64
C LYS A 69 14.10 -10.02 6.94
N ASP A 70 14.65 -10.78 5.98
CA ASP A 70 15.87 -10.42 5.26
C ASP A 70 15.76 -9.09 4.49
N ARG A 71 14.54 -8.67 4.11
CA ARG A 71 14.29 -7.37 3.49
C ARG A 71 14.39 -6.24 4.50
N LEU A 72 13.85 -6.46 5.70
CA LEU A 72 13.92 -5.48 6.79
C LEU A 72 15.36 -5.26 7.27
N ASP A 73 16.18 -6.30 7.30
CA ASP A 73 17.59 -6.20 7.68
C ASP A 73 18.40 -5.30 6.71
N ARG A 74 17.86 -5.05 5.51
CA ARG A 74 18.42 -4.19 4.46
C ARG A 74 17.76 -2.80 4.35
N LEU A 75 16.81 -2.47 5.24
CA LEU A 75 16.18 -1.15 5.21
C LEU A 75 17.22 -0.03 5.38
N PRO A 76 17.15 1.04 4.55
CA PRO A 76 18.03 2.19 4.67
C PRO A 76 17.83 2.90 6.02
N LYS A 77 18.85 2.90 6.87
CA LYS A 77 18.80 3.46 8.23
C LYS A 77 18.69 4.99 8.28
N ASP A 78 18.99 5.66 7.19
CA ASP A 78 18.81 7.10 7.00
C ASP A 78 17.37 7.46 6.58
N ALA A 79 16.59 6.49 6.13
CA ALA A 79 15.20 6.68 5.74
C ALA A 79 14.21 6.14 6.77
N TYR A 80 14.46 4.97 7.35
CA TYR A 80 13.55 4.32 8.30
C TYR A 80 14.08 4.41 9.72
N GLU A 81 13.19 4.78 10.65
CA GLU A 81 13.46 4.75 12.10
C GLU A 81 13.56 3.30 12.60
N ASP A 82 12.69 2.42 12.09
CA ASP A 82 12.65 1.00 12.45
C ASP A 82 11.94 0.15 11.38
N GLY A 83 12.24 -1.14 11.36
CA GLY A 83 11.58 -2.15 10.55
C GLY A 83 11.08 -3.32 11.39
N VAL A 84 9.79 -3.60 11.32
CA VAL A 84 9.13 -4.63 12.11
C VAL A 84 8.78 -5.84 11.24
N HIS A 85 9.31 -7.01 11.59
CA HIS A 85 8.91 -8.27 10.99
C HIS A 85 7.54 -8.70 11.51
N GLY A 86 6.56 -8.81 10.61
CA GLY A 86 5.20 -9.16 11.00
C GLY A 86 4.22 -9.19 9.84
N TYR A 87 2.98 -9.47 10.19
CA TYR A 87 1.87 -9.58 9.23
C TYR A 87 0.86 -8.46 9.45
N SER A 88 0.31 -7.95 8.37
CA SER A 88 -0.71 -6.89 8.41
C SER A 88 -2.01 -7.28 9.08
N THR A 89 -2.24 -8.59 9.28
CA THR A 89 -3.37 -9.11 10.05
C THR A 89 -3.22 -8.94 11.56
N LYS A 90 -2.03 -8.59 12.04
CA LYS A 90 -1.73 -8.27 13.44
C LYS A 90 -0.52 -7.35 13.50
N ILE A 91 -0.74 -6.05 13.32
CA ILE A 91 0.33 -5.05 13.34
C ILE A 91 0.80 -4.85 14.79
N PRO A 92 2.10 -5.07 15.10
CA PRO A 92 2.60 -5.07 16.48
C PRO A 92 2.84 -3.66 17.03
N ASN A 93 1.91 -2.75 16.80
CA ASN A 93 1.94 -1.37 17.26
C ASN A 93 0.63 -1.04 17.98
N GLU A 94 0.67 -0.06 18.87
CA GLU A 94 -0.49 0.43 19.60
C GLU A 94 -1.50 1.13 18.70
N ASP A 95 -2.74 1.27 19.20
CA ASP A 95 -3.79 2.03 18.55
C ASP A 95 -3.38 3.50 18.38
N GLY A 96 -3.70 4.08 17.23
CA GLY A 96 -3.49 5.49 17.02
C GLY A 96 -2.02 5.93 17.02
N THR A 97 -1.12 5.12 16.49
CA THR A 97 0.32 5.40 16.45
C THR A 97 0.73 6.29 15.26
N TYR A 98 0.10 6.11 14.10
CA TYR A 98 0.57 6.71 12.85
C TYR A 98 -0.36 7.80 12.31
N ASP A 99 0.22 8.87 11.76
CA ASP A 99 -0.52 9.91 11.04
C ASP A 99 -0.95 9.43 9.66
N ALA A 100 -0.18 8.54 9.05
CA ALA A 100 -0.54 7.91 7.79
C ALA A 100 -0.03 6.47 7.71
N VAL A 101 -0.71 5.65 6.90
CA VAL A 101 -0.27 4.33 6.46
C VAL A 101 -0.19 4.35 4.94
N VAL A 102 0.93 3.93 4.38
CA VAL A 102 1.12 3.71 2.95
C VAL A 102 1.27 2.22 2.68
N ALA A 103 0.69 1.74 1.57
CA ALA A 103 0.73 0.33 1.17
C ALA A 103 0.76 0.24 -0.37
N GLY A 104 1.94 0.07 -0.93
CA GLY A 104 2.16 0.11 -2.38
C GLY A 104 2.13 -1.26 -3.04
N GLU A 105 1.10 -1.55 -3.89
CA GLU A 105 0.92 -2.87 -4.54
C GLU A 105 1.00 -3.98 -3.48
N PHE A 106 0.14 -3.89 -2.49
CA PHE A 106 0.25 -4.70 -1.28
C PHE A 106 -0.94 -5.65 -1.08
N ILE A 107 -2.19 -5.14 -1.18
CA ILE A 107 -3.38 -5.87 -0.72
C ILE A 107 -3.69 -7.10 -1.59
N GLU A 108 -3.23 -7.13 -2.83
CA GLU A 108 -3.32 -8.28 -3.74
C GLU A 108 -2.50 -9.49 -3.28
N HIS A 109 -1.51 -9.26 -2.37
CA HIS A 109 -0.71 -10.32 -1.74
C HIS A 109 -1.34 -10.88 -0.47
N ILE A 110 -2.49 -10.33 -0.06
CA ILE A 110 -3.24 -10.79 1.11
C ILE A 110 -4.35 -11.73 0.65
N TYR A 111 -4.46 -12.91 1.29
CA TYR A 111 -5.57 -13.81 1.02
C TYR A 111 -6.91 -13.12 1.28
N GLN A 112 -7.88 -13.38 0.43
CA GLN A 112 -9.20 -12.73 0.48
C GLN A 112 -9.85 -12.81 1.87
N ALA A 113 -9.63 -13.91 2.60
CA ALA A 113 -10.16 -14.12 3.95
C ALA A 113 -9.50 -13.23 5.02
N ASP A 114 -8.32 -12.67 4.75
CA ASP A 114 -7.55 -11.86 5.70
C ASP A 114 -7.64 -10.36 5.41
N VAL A 115 -8.24 -9.98 4.28
CA VAL A 115 -8.34 -8.57 3.83
C VAL A 115 -9.06 -7.71 4.85
N ASP A 116 -10.20 -8.17 5.37
CA ASP A 116 -11.00 -7.37 6.30
C ASP A 116 -10.27 -7.17 7.64
N GLN A 117 -9.57 -8.20 8.13
CA GLN A 117 -8.73 -8.11 9.31
C GLN A 117 -7.54 -7.14 9.08
N THR A 118 -6.88 -7.24 7.93
CA THR A 118 -5.80 -6.32 7.54
C THR A 118 -6.27 -4.86 7.53
N LEU A 119 -7.42 -4.58 6.91
CA LEU A 119 -7.97 -3.22 6.86
C LEU A 119 -8.38 -2.72 8.25
N GLY A 120 -8.90 -3.60 9.12
CA GLY A 120 -9.20 -3.28 10.52
C GLY A 120 -7.93 -2.93 11.32
N GLU A 121 -6.86 -3.67 11.16
CA GLU A 121 -5.57 -3.40 11.80
C GLU A 121 -4.94 -2.07 11.32
N ILE A 122 -5.00 -1.81 10.01
CA ILE A 122 -4.56 -0.52 9.45
C ILE A 122 -5.37 0.63 10.05
N PHE A 123 -6.70 0.46 10.15
CA PHE A 123 -7.57 1.46 10.77
C PHE A 123 -7.22 1.65 12.26
N ARG A 124 -6.95 0.56 12.99
CA ARG A 124 -6.61 0.60 14.41
C ARG A 124 -5.36 1.43 14.68
N VAL A 125 -4.28 1.17 13.96
CA VAL A 125 -2.97 1.84 14.17
C VAL A 125 -2.93 3.29 13.68
N LEU A 126 -3.87 3.73 12.85
CA LEU A 126 -4.01 5.13 12.45
C LEU A 126 -4.55 5.98 13.60
N LYS A 127 -4.00 7.19 13.78
CA LYS A 127 -4.56 8.23 14.64
C LYS A 127 -5.92 8.72 14.13
N LEU A 128 -6.71 9.35 14.99
CA LEU A 128 -7.84 10.17 14.53
C LEU A 128 -7.31 11.29 13.63
N GLY A 129 -7.96 11.50 12.49
CA GLY A 129 -7.47 12.38 11.42
C GLY A 129 -6.41 11.74 10.51
N GLY A 130 -5.97 10.53 10.81
CA GLY A 130 -4.97 9.80 10.02
C GLY A 130 -5.52 9.26 8.70
N ARG A 131 -4.61 8.89 7.80
CA ARG A 131 -4.94 8.52 6.40
C ARG A 131 -4.26 7.26 5.95
N LEU A 132 -5.05 6.38 5.30
CA LEU A 132 -4.56 5.28 4.48
C LEU A 132 -4.39 5.71 3.03
N LEU A 133 -3.25 5.33 2.42
CA LEU A 133 -2.94 5.47 1.00
C LEU A 133 -2.51 4.08 0.48
N LEU A 134 -3.32 3.46 -0.35
CA LEU A 134 -3.11 2.08 -0.80
C LEU A 134 -3.22 1.99 -2.31
N THR A 135 -2.20 1.43 -2.99
CA THR A 135 -2.32 1.07 -4.40
C THR A 135 -2.43 -0.43 -4.58
N THR A 136 -3.12 -0.82 -5.66
CA THR A 136 -3.25 -2.22 -6.08
C THR A 136 -3.53 -2.27 -7.59
N PRO A 137 -3.20 -3.37 -8.29
CA PRO A 137 -3.53 -3.54 -9.69
C PRO A 137 -5.04 -3.41 -9.95
N ASN A 138 -5.38 -2.84 -11.09
CA ASN A 138 -6.78 -2.62 -11.47
C ASN A 138 -7.33 -3.78 -12.30
N PRO A 139 -8.27 -4.60 -11.77
CA PRO A 139 -8.90 -5.66 -12.56
C PRO A 139 -9.75 -5.13 -13.72
N GLY A 140 -10.17 -3.85 -13.64
CA GLY A 140 -10.95 -3.15 -14.65
C GLY A 140 -10.14 -2.54 -15.80
N ASP A 141 -8.80 -2.63 -15.78
CA ASP A 141 -7.94 -2.10 -16.84
C ASP A 141 -8.29 -2.68 -18.22
N ILE A 142 -8.60 -1.78 -19.16
CA ILE A 142 -9.05 -2.18 -20.51
C ILE A 142 -7.96 -2.94 -21.28
N LYS A 143 -6.69 -2.55 -21.14
CA LYS A 143 -5.60 -3.24 -21.83
C LYS A 143 -5.42 -4.66 -21.32
N ARG A 144 -5.59 -4.87 -20.01
CA ARG A 144 -5.56 -6.19 -19.37
C ARG A 144 -6.71 -7.05 -19.87
N LYS A 145 -7.92 -6.50 -19.87
CA LYS A 145 -9.13 -7.20 -20.36
C LYS A 145 -9.01 -7.61 -21.82
N LEU A 146 -8.57 -6.72 -22.70
CA LEU A 146 -8.39 -7.02 -24.12
C LEU A 146 -7.34 -8.11 -24.40
N ARG A 147 -6.35 -8.26 -23.50
CA ARG A 147 -5.29 -9.29 -23.60
C ARG A 147 -5.66 -10.60 -22.88
N GLY A 148 -6.79 -10.68 -22.22
CA GLY A 148 -7.19 -11.84 -21.40
C GLY A 148 -6.28 -12.09 -20.20
N HIS A 149 -5.54 -11.07 -19.70
CA HIS A 149 -4.60 -11.23 -18.61
C HIS A 149 -5.30 -11.12 -17.25
N SER A 150 -5.07 -12.12 -16.38
CA SER A 150 -5.49 -12.07 -14.98
C SER A 150 -4.52 -11.24 -14.14
N ILE A 151 -5.02 -10.65 -13.03
CA ILE A 151 -4.16 -10.17 -11.94
C ILE A 151 -3.66 -11.35 -11.11
N LEU A 152 -4.51 -12.34 -10.89
CA LEU A 152 -4.18 -13.51 -10.08
C LEU A 152 -3.09 -14.35 -10.73
N GLY A 153 -2.14 -14.79 -9.91
CA GLY A 153 -1.02 -15.64 -10.31
C GLY A 153 0.27 -15.23 -9.59
N GLY A 154 1.20 -16.16 -9.45
CA GLY A 154 2.39 -15.93 -8.63
C GLY A 154 2.01 -15.58 -7.20
N ALA A 155 2.51 -14.48 -6.67
CA ALA A 155 2.19 -14.03 -5.33
C ALA A 155 0.91 -13.18 -5.24
N HIS A 156 0.21 -12.90 -6.33
CA HIS A 156 -1.09 -12.24 -6.30
C HIS A 156 -2.20 -13.27 -6.01
N VAL A 157 -2.63 -13.33 -4.76
CA VAL A 157 -3.62 -14.30 -4.24
C VAL A 157 -5.03 -13.72 -4.13
N SER A 158 -5.19 -12.43 -4.34
CA SER A 158 -6.49 -11.75 -4.40
C SER A 158 -6.52 -10.65 -5.46
N GLN A 159 -7.72 -10.21 -5.82
CA GLN A 159 -7.93 -9.05 -6.70
C GLN A 159 -9.04 -8.18 -6.15
N HIS A 160 -8.90 -6.87 -6.32
CA HIS A 160 -9.78 -5.89 -5.73
C HIS A 160 -10.32 -4.94 -6.79
N PHE A 161 -11.63 -4.97 -7.03
CA PHE A 161 -12.28 -3.94 -7.83
C PHE A 161 -12.46 -2.66 -6.99
N PRO A 162 -12.34 -1.47 -7.60
CA PRO A 162 -12.43 -0.21 -6.86
C PRO A 162 -13.67 -0.09 -5.98
N ASP A 163 -14.84 -0.47 -6.46
CA ASP A 163 -16.08 -0.35 -5.69
C ASP A 163 -16.16 -1.37 -4.54
N THR A 164 -15.68 -2.59 -4.75
CA THR A 164 -15.58 -3.60 -3.69
C THR A 164 -14.61 -3.16 -2.61
N LEU A 165 -13.44 -2.61 -2.98
CA LEU A 165 -12.47 -2.11 -2.02
C LEU A 165 -12.99 -0.90 -1.25
N LYS A 166 -13.72 0.02 -1.90
CA LYS A 166 -14.40 1.12 -1.21
C LYS A 166 -15.38 0.62 -0.15
N LEU A 167 -16.15 -0.43 -0.46
CA LEU A 167 -17.09 -1.03 0.50
C LEU A 167 -16.33 -1.61 1.70
N LYS A 168 -15.27 -2.39 1.46
CA LYS A 168 -14.44 -2.97 2.52
C LYS A 168 -13.81 -1.90 3.42
N LEU A 169 -13.29 -0.82 2.82
CA LEU A 169 -12.76 0.31 3.58
C LEU A 169 -13.83 0.95 4.48
N ARG A 170 -15.08 1.15 3.98
CA ARG A 170 -16.18 1.64 4.81
C ARG A 170 -16.51 0.70 5.97
N MET A 171 -16.55 -0.60 5.71
CA MET A 171 -16.81 -1.62 6.74
C MET A 171 -15.72 -1.64 7.82
N ALA A 172 -14.46 -1.35 7.44
CA ALA A 172 -13.35 -1.21 8.37
C ALA A 172 -13.35 0.13 9.17
N GLY A 173 -14.29 1.05 8.88
CA GLY A 173 -14.44 2.31 9.59
C GLY A 173 -13.91 3.56 8.88
N PHE A 174 -13.30 3.40 7.71
CA PHE A 174 -12.78 4.54 6.94
C PHE A 174 -13.91 5.39 6.37
N SER A 175 -13.69 6.70 6.36
CA SER A 175 -14.56 7.72 5.78
C SER A 175 -13.85 8.49 4.65
N ARG A 176 -14.55 9.41 3.99
CA ARG A 176 -14.02 10.25 2.87
C ARG A 176 -13.21 9.44 1.86
N ILE A 177 -13.69 8.25 1.49
CA ILE A 177 -12.97 7.33 0.61
C ILE A 177 -12.94 7.90 -0.81
N ARG A 178 -11.74 7.98 -1.37
CA ARG A 178 -11.46 8.46 -2.73
C ARG A 178 -10.65 7.43 -3.50
N VAL A 179 -10.86 7.35 -4.81
CA VAL A 179 -10.08 6.46 -5.69
C VAL A 179 -9.60 7.24 -6.89
N TYR A 180 -8.34 7.08 -7.21
CA TYR A 180 -7.65 7.75 -8.32
C TYR A 180 -6.88 6.74 -9.16
N GLY A 181 -6.64 7.03 -10.43
CA GLY A 181 -5.74 6.24 -11.25
C GLY A 181 -4.29 6.28 -10.75
N SER A 182 -3.56 5.20 -10.92
CA SER A 182 -2.15 5.07 -10.55
C SER A 182 -1.35 4.32 -11.62
N GLY A 183 -0.02 4.36 -11.51
CA GLY A 183 0.91 3.71 -12.43
C GLY A 183 1.24 4.55 -13.66
N LYS A 184 1.71 3.91 -14.75
CA LYS A 184 2.28 4.59 -15.92
C LYS A 184 1.39 5.70 -16.51
N VAL A 185 0.08 5.47 -16.59
CA VAL A 185 -0.86 6.42 -17.22
C VAL A 185 -0.98 7.68 -16.38
N SER A 186 -0.95 7.58 -15.05
CA SER A 186 -1.06 8.75 -14.16
C SER A 186 0.12 9.72 -14.29
N ARG A 187 1.29 9.25 -14.69
CA ARG A 187 2.47 10.08 -14.97
C ARG A 187 2.24 11.07 -16.09
N TYR A 188 1.48 10.69 -17.13
CA TYR A 188 1.30 11.49 -18.34
C TYR A 188 -0.04 12.22 -18.39
N LEU A 189 -1.10 11.59 -17.90
CA LEU A 189 -2.47 12.10 -17.99
C LEU A 189 -3.04 12.56 -16.64
N GLY A 190 -2.26 12.47 -15.55
CA GLY A 190 -2.77 12.67 -14.20
C GLY A 190 -3.64 11.51 -13.74
N SER A 191 -4.21 11.59 -12.55
CA SER A 191 -4.87 10.48 -11.84
C SER A 191 -6.40 10.49 -11.86
N ARG A 192 -7.02 11.45 -12.56
CA ARG A 192 -8.48 11.72 -12.49
C ARG A 192 -9.30 11.32 -13.73
N PHE A 193 -8.66 10.69 -14.72
CA PHE A 193 -9.37 10.09 -15.86
C PHE A 193 -10.13 8.82 -15.45
N PRO A 194 -11.00 8.26 -16.31
CA PRO A 194 -11.73 7.03 -16.02
C PRO A 194 -10.80 5.88 -15.63
N LEU A 195 -11.13 5.19 -14.53
CA LEU A 195 -10.25 4.17 -13.92
C LEU A 195 -9.89 3.02 -14.87
N PHE A 196 -10.72 2.69 -15.84
CA PHE A 196 -10.42 1.62 -16.80
C PHE A 196 -9.19 1.88 -17.69
N LEU A 197 -8.66 3.11 -17.69
CA LEU A 197 -7.44 3.47 -18.42
C LEU A 197 -6.14 3.16 -17.64
N TYR A 198 -6.25 2.86 -16.34
CA TYR A 198 -5.10 2.69 -15.46
C TYR A 198 -4.86 1.22 -15.08
N GLY A 199 -3.60 0.80 -15.15
CA GLY A 199 -3.19 -0.54 -14.76
C GLY A 199 -3.24 -0.80 -13.25
N SER A 200 -3.16 0.26 -12.44
CA SER A 200 -3.33 0.27 -10.98
C SER A 200 -4.20 1.44 -10.55
N TYR A 201 -4.69 1.43 -9.32
CA TYR A 201 -5.39 2.56 -8.74
C TYR A 201 -4.94 2.82 -7.29
N LEU A 202 -5.06 4.05 -6.85
CA LEU A 202 -4.83 4.52 -5.49
C LEU A 202 -6.18 4.64 -4.77
N ALA A 203 -6.36 3.92 -3.69
CA ALA A 203 -7.46 4.10 -2.74
C ALA A 203 -6.96 4.90 -1.53
N ILE A 204 -7.75 5.88 -1.11
CA ILE A 204 -7.50 6.75 0.04
C ILE A 204 -8.68 6.63 1.00
N GLY A 205 -8.42 6.42 2.29
CA GLY A 205 -9.42 6.43 3.34
C GLY A 205 -8.94 7.24 4.54
N ASP A 206 -9.82 8.03 5.14
CA ASP A 206 -9.50 8.84 6.32
C ASP A 206 -10.17 8.22 7.57
N LYS A 207 -9.47 8.22 8.72
CA LYS A 207 -10.00 7.85 10.04
C LYS A 207 -10.47 9.11 10.77
N PHE A 208 -11.77 9.17 11.15
CA PHE A 208 -12.36 10.25 11.94
C PHE A 208 -13.11 9.72 13.14
#